data_45f20e999428c578923caf9a68e026aa
#
_entry.id   45f20e999428c578923caf9a68e026aa
#
_cell.length_a   1.000
_cell.length_b   1.000
_cell.length_c   1.000
_cell.angle_alpha   90.00
_cell.angle_beta   90.00
_cell.angle_gamma   90.00
#
_symmetry.space_group_name_H-M   'P 1'
#
loop_
_entity.id
_entity.type
_entity.pdbx_description
1 polymer ?
#
loop_
_entity_poly.entity_id
_entity_poly.type
_entity_poly.pdbx_seq_one_letter_code
_entity_poly.pdbx_strand_id
1 'polypeptide(L)'
;MKQSYDVVVIGSGHNGLVTACYLAKAGYSVCVLERRENIGGAVCTETMFKSKENPQGFRMDVGSSAHFMIHQTGIVEELELDKYGLEYIDLDPFASCPIYGGEG
;
A
#
# COMPACT_ATOMS: atom_id res chain seq x y z
N MET A 1 5.33 -11.10 22.24
CA MET A 1 5.02 -12.00 21.09
C MET A 1 4.63 -13.39 21.61
N LYS A 2 3.67 -14.05 20.95
CA LYS A 2 3.43 -15.49 21.19
C LYS A 2 4.68 -16.29 20.83
N GLN A 3 4.88 -17.43 21.49
CA GLN A 3 6.00 -18.32 21.18
C GLN A 3 5.78 -19.19 19.93
N SER A 4 4.54 -19.29 19.45
CA SER A 4 4.19 -20.04 18.24
C SER A 4 3.02 -19.40 17.53
N TYR A 5 3.00 -19.55 16.21
CA TYR A 5 1.94 -19.13 15.31
C TYR A 5 1.61 -20.26 14.35
N ASP A 6 0.36 -20.32 13.89
CA ASP A 6 -0.04 -21.31 12.88
C ASP A 6 0.63 -21.04 11.53
N VAL A 7 0.79 -19.75 11.21
CA VAL A 7 1.39 -19.29 9.94
C VAL A 7 2.36 -18.14 10.18
N VAL A 8 3.49 -18.20 9.52
CA VAL A 8 4.45 -17.08 9.44
C VAL A 8 4.56 -16.61 7.99
N VAL A 9 4.25 -15.33 7.76
CA VAL A 9 4.39 -14.67 6.47
C VAL A 9 5.68 -13.84 6.48
N ILE A 10 6.55 -14.06 5.52
CA ILE A 10 7.81 -13.32 5.39
C ILE A 10 7.63 -12.19 4.38
N GLY A 11 7.74 -10.98 4.86
CA GLY A 11 7.53 -9.74 4.10
C GLY A 11 6.11 -9.19 4.24
N SER A 12 6.03 -7.87 4.47
CA SER A 12 4.78 -7.12 4.60
C SER A 12 4.45 -6.30 3.34
N GLY A 13 4.81 -6.80 2.16
CA GLY A 13 4.30 -6.25 0.91
C GLY A 13 2.80 -6.53 0.76
N HIS A 14 2.14 -5.86 -0.21
CA HIS A 14 0.69 -5.96 -0.39
C HIS A 14 0.20 -7.42 -0.52
N ASN A 15 0.90 -8.28 -1.26
CA ASN A 15 0.54 -9.70 -1.38
C ASN A 15 0.63 -10.45 -0.05
N GLY A 16 1.70 -10.22 0.71
CA GLY A 16 1.88 -10.83 2.02
C GLY A 16 0.82 -10.38 3.02
N LEU A 17 0.50 -9.08 3.03
CA LEU A 17 -0.51 -8.52 3.92
C LEU A 17 -1.91 -9.03 3.58
N VAL A 18 -2.30 -9.07 2.31
CA VAL A 18 -3.59 -9.62 1.87
C VAL A 18 -3.71 -11.09 2.26
N THR A 19 -2.67 -11.88 2.00
CA THR A 19 -2.62 -13.29 2.40
C THR A 19 -2.78 -13.44 3.92
N ALA A 20 -2.04 -12.65 4.70
CA ALA A 20 -2.12 -12.68 6.16
C ALA A 20 -3.52 -12.32 6.67
N CYS A 21 -4.18 -11.33 6.07
CA CYS A 21 -5.54 -10.94 6.43
C CYS A 21 -6.55 -12.07 6.17
N TYR A 22 -6.49 -12.72 5.02
CA TYR A 22 -7.39 -13.85 4.72
C TYR A 22 -7.15 -15.04 5.64
N LEU A 23 -5.89 -15.37 5.94
CA LEU A 23 -5.57 -16.44 6.89
C LEU A 23 -6.08 -16.11 8.31
N ALA A 24 -5.88 -14.88 8.76
CA ALA A 24 -6.40 -14.43 10.05
C ALA A 24 -7.93 -14.45 10.08
N LYS A 25 -8.60 -14.03 8.99
CA LYS A 25 -10.05 -14.11 8.84
C LYS A 25 -10.58 -15.56 8.86
N ALA A 26 -9.77 -16.49 8.38
CA ALA A 26 -10.07 -17.93 8.45
C ALA A 26 -9.78 -18.56 9.84
N GLY A 27 -9.32 -17.77 10.81
CA GLY A 27 -9.12 -18.19 12.19
C GLY A 27 -7.70 -18.64 12.56
N TYR A 28 -6.74 -18.54 11.63
CA TYR A 28 -5.35 -18.84 11.92
C TYR A 28 -4.68 -17.71 12.72
N SER A 29 -3.79 -18.10 13.64
CA SER A 29 -2.86 -17.14 14.25
C SER A 29 -1.71 -16.87 13.30
N VAL A 30 -1.59 -15.63 12.82
CA VAL A 30 -0.63 -15.24 11.77
C VAL A 30 0.40 -14.28 12.35
N CYS A 31 1.66 -14.52 12.02
CA CYS A 31 2.77 -13.60 12.28
C CYS A 31 3.33 -13.11 10.94
N VAL A 32 3.44 -11.79 10.78
CA VAL A 32 4.10 -11.20 9.62
C VAL A 32 5.46 -10.65 10.04
N LEU A 33 6.51 -11.09 9.38
CA LEU A 33 7.87 -10.64 9.62
C LEU A 33 8.30 -9.69 8.51
N GLU A 34 8.69 -8.48 8.87
CA GLU A 34 9.19 -7.46 7.95
C GLU A 34 10.58 -7.00 8.35
N ARG A 35 11.47 -6.87 7.36
CA ARG A 35 12.85 -6.43 7.57
C ARG A 35 12.98 -4.91 7.63
N ARG A 36 12.13 -4.18 6.90
CA ARG A 36 12.13 -2.71 6.86
C ARG A 36 11.31 -2.14 8.00
N GLU A 37 11.61 -0.90 8.39
CA GLU A 37 10.78 -0.16 9.34
C GLU A 37 9.38 0.15 8.78
N ASN A 38 9.32 0.43 7.47
CA ASN A 38 8.07 0.69 6.77
C ASN A 38 7.47 -0.61 6.24
N ILE A 39 6.21 -0.83 6.56
CA ILE A 39 5.39 -1.91 6.01
C ILE A 39 4.77 -1.48 4.67
N GLY A 40 4.32 -2.43 3.85
CA GLY A 40 3.62 -2.17 2.60
C GLY A 40 4.42 -2.54 1.34
N GLY A 41 5.73 -2.75 1.45
CA GLY A 41 6.58 -3.07 0.30
C GLY A 41 6.64 -1.91 -0.69
N ALA A 42 6.19 -2.11 -1.93
CA ALA A 42 6.09 -1.05 -2.93
C ALA A 42 4.88 -0.11 -2.68
N VAL A 43 3.88 -0.55 -1.91
CA VAL A 43 2.72 0.25 -1.52
C VAL A 43 3.03 0.98 -0.22
N CYS A 44 3.89 1.98 -0.30
CA CYS A 44 4.24 2.81 0.85
C CYS A 44 4.51 4.25 0.42
N THR A 45 4.17 5.17 1.32
CA THR A 45 4.47 6.59 1.18
C THR A 45 5.67 6.92 2.07
N GLU A 46 6.72 7.45 1.48
CA GLU A 46 7.94 7.84 2.20
C GLU A 46 8.15 9.36 2.15
N THR A 47 8.86 9.88 3.14
CA THR A 47 9.25 11.30 3.14
C THR A 47 10.63 11.43 2.50
N MET A 48 10.69 12.15 1.39
CA MET A 48 11.89 12.33 0.58
C MET A 48 12.24 13.81 0.41
N PHE A 49 13.43 14.07 -0.12
CA PHE A 49 13.91 15.42 -0.49
C PHE A 49 13.90 16.42 0.67
N LYS A 50 14.35 15.97 1.86
CA LYS A 50 14.62 16.88 2.98
C LYS A 50 15.80 17.77 2.67
N SER A 51 15.66 19.08 2.91
CA SER A 51 16.74 20.06 2.78
C SER A 51 16.73 21.03 3.97
N LYS A 52 17.67 21.96 3.98
CA LYS A 52 17.67 23.03 5.00
C LYS A 52 16.46 23.94 4.85
N GLU A 53 16.04 24.20 3.61
CA GLU A 53 14.89 25.03 3.27
C GLU A 53 13.55 24.29 3.47
N ASN A 54 13.56 22.97 3.33
CA ASN A 54 12.40 22.11 3.56
C ASN A 54 12.76 20.91 4.45
N PRO A 55 12.89 21.12 5.76
CA PRO A 55 13.28 20.05 6.68
C PRO A 55 12.21 18.95 6.81
N GLN A 56 10.96 19.25 6.48
CA GLN A 56 9.87 18.25 6.50
C GLN A 56 9.90 17.33 5.28
N GLY A 57 10.51 17.77 4.17
CA GLY A 57 10.52 17.01 2.91
C GLY A 57 9.15 16.93 2.25
N PHE A 58 9.03 16.02 1.29
CA PHE A 58 7.78 15.73 0.59
C PHE A 58 7.38 14.29 0.83
N ARG A 59 6.08 14.07 1.06
CA ARG A 59 5.51 12.73 1.11
C ARG A 59 5.25 12.26 -0.31
N MET A 60 5.81 11.12 -0.67
CA MET A 60 5.74 10.58 -2.03
C MET A 60 5.49 9.09 -2.00
N ASP A 61 4.67 8.63 -2.92
CA ASP A 61 4.50 7.20 -3.18
C ASP A 61 5.70 6.70 -3.96
N VAL A 62 6.37 5.69 -3.41
CA VAL A 62 7.65 5.22 -3.94
C VAL A 62 7.49 4.27 -5.12
N GLY A 63 6.43 3.47 -5.11
CA GLY A 63 6.27 2.42 -6.12
C GLY A 63 4.84 2.10 -6.53
N SER A 64 3.83 2.67 -5.89
CA SER A 64 2.44 2.34 -6.19
C SER A 64 1.56 3.56 -6.00
N SER A 65 1.56 4.44 -7.00
CA SER A 65 0.81 5.70 -6.99
C SER A 65 -0.60 5.59 -7.59
N ALA A 66 -0.85 4.55 -8.38
CA ALA A 66 -2.15 4.33 -9.01
C ALA A 66 -2.55 2.85 -8.94
N HIS A 67 -3.77 2.57 -8.51
CA HIS A 67 -4.29 1.23 -8.30
C HIS A 67 -5.44 0.97 -9.25
N PHE A 68 -5.22 0.19 -10.30
CA PHE A 68 -6.25 -0.07 -11.32
C PHE A 68 -7.03 -1.35 -11.07
N MET A 69 -6.32 -2.42 -10.71
CA MET A 69 -6.87 -3.78 -10.74
C MET A 69 -7.59 -4.14 -9.45
N ILE A 70 -7.34 -3.43 -8.36
CA ILE A 70 -7.87 -3.81 -7.05
C ILE A 70 -9.39 -3.77 -7.00
N HIS A 71 -10.01 -2.82 -7.71
CA HIS A 71 -11.47 -2.70 -7.80
C HIS A 71 -12.14 -3.84 -8.58
N GLN A 72 -11.35 -4.63 -9.32
CA GLN A 72 -11.84 -5.83 -10.01
C GLN A 72 -11.76 -7.08 -9.13
N THR A 73 -11.22 -6.93 -7.95
CA THR A 73 -11.12 -8.00 -6.93
C THR A 73 -12.11 -7.72 -5.80
N GLY A 74 -12.49 -8.74 -5.05
CA GLY A 74 -13.31 -8.55 -3.85
C GLY A 74 -12.52 -8.10 -2.60
N ILE A 75 -11.23 -7.78 -2.72
CA ILE A 75 -10.33 -7.57 -1.58
C ILE A 75 -10.79 -6.40 -0.70
N VAL A 76 -11.17 -5.29 -1.32
CA VAL A 76 -11.56 -4.07 -0.58
C VAL A 76 -12.79 -4.33 0.27
N GLU A 77 -13.80 -4.95 -0.32
CA GLU A 77 -15.08 -5.24 0.32
C GLU A 77 -14.96 -6.40 1.31
N GLU A 78 -14.29 -7.48 0.92
CA GLU A 78 -14.16 -8.67 1.76
C GLU A 78 -13.30 -8.45 3.01
N LEU A 79 -12.30 -7.59 2.92
CA LEU A 79 -11.48 -7.18 4.05
C LEU A 79 -11.96 -5.90 4.72
N GLU A 80 -13.07 -5.30 4.23
CA GLU A 80 -13.70 -4.09 4.77
C GLU A 80 -12.69 -2.94 4.96
N LEU A 81 -11.83 -2.72 3.94
CA LEU A 81 -10.68 -1.82 4.05
C LEU A 81 -11.08 -0.35 4.25
N ASP A 82 -12.28 0.05 3.84
CA ASP A 82 -12.89 1.35 4.11
C ASP A 82 -13.01 1.63 5.61
N LYS A 83 -13.34 0.62 6.41
CA LYS A 83 -13.41 0.74 7.88
C LYS A 83 -12.05 1.03 8.52
N TYR A 84 -10.97 0.71 7.82
CA TYR A 84 -9.60 0.96 8.26
C TYR A 84 -8.98 2.21 7.62
N GLY A 85 -9.79 3.02 6.92
CA GLY A 85 -9.39 4.31 6.39
C GLY A 85 -8.87 4.28 4.96
N LEU A 86 -9.09 3.19 4.21
CA LEU A 86 -8.80 3.18 2.78
C LEU A 86 -9.85 4.02 2.06
N GLU A 87 -9.41 5.05 1.36
CA GLU A 87 -10.23 5.89 0.51
C GLU A 87 -9.56 6.00 -0.86
N TYR A 88 -10.29 5.73 -1.93
CA TYR A 88 -9.82 5.93 -3.29
C TYR A 88 -10.36 7.23 -3.86
N ILE A 89 -9.48 7.94 -4.55
CA ILE A 89 -9.80 9.17 -5.26
C ILE A 89 -9.71 8.87 -6.75
N ASP A 90 -10.81 9.08 -7.47
CA ASP A 90 -10.84 8.97 -8.92
C ASP A 90 -10.10 10.16 -9.54
N LEU A 91 -9.19 9.84 -10.46
CA LEU A 91 -8.41 10.85 -11.18
C LEU A 91 -9.06 11.13 -12.54
N ASP A 92 -9.40 12.38 -12.80
CA ASP A 92 -9.90 12.84 -14.09
C ASP A 92 -9.20 14.17 -14.48
N PRO A 93 -8.36 14.20 -15.52
CA PRO A 93 -7.95 13.04 -16.31
C PRO A 93 -7.02 12.10 -15.54
N PHE A 94 -7.13 10.81 -15.84
CA PHE A 94 -6.27 9.78 -15.23
C PHE A 94 -4.77 10.00 -15.48
N ALA A 95 -4.43 10.43 -16.69
CA ALA A 95 -3.07 10.77 -17.10
C ALA A 95 -3.10 11.86 -18.15
N SER A 96 -2.08 12.71 -18.14
CA SER A 96 -1.84 13.71 -19.19
C SER A 96 -0.42 13.57 -19.74
N CYS A 97 -0.27 13.76 -21.04
CA CYS A 97 1.03 13.75 -21.71
C CYS A 97 1.18 15.06 -22.47
N PRO A 98 1.85 16.08 -21.90
CA PRO A 98 2.07 17.34 -22.60
C PRO A 98 2.99 17.13 -23.80
N ILE A 99 2.59 17.65 -24.96
CA ILE A 99 3.36 17.61 -26.19
C ILE A 99 4.00 18.97 -26.40
N TYR A 100 5.31 19.00 -26.62
CA TYR A 100 6.01 20.25 -26.87
C TYR A 100 5.49 20.94 -28.15
N GLY A 101 5.00 22.18 -28.02
CA GLY A 101 4.42 22.96 -29.14
C GLY A 101 3.01 22.55 -29.56
N GLY A 102 2.34 21.64 -28.81
CA GLY A 102 0.95 21.25 -29.00
C GLY A 102 0.03 21.82 -27.91
N GLU A 103 -1.27 21.81 -28.18
CA GLU A 103 -2.28 21.98 -27.14
C GLU A 103 -2.39 20.65 -26.38
N GLY A 104 -2.15 20.69 -25.07
CA GLY A 104 -2.20 19.52 -24.18
C GLY A 104 -3.63 19.15 -23.78
#